data_be0f9be65373afbd8fd322902f011ead
#
_entry.id   be0f9be65373afbd8fd322902f011ead
#
_cell.length_a   1.000
_cell.length_b   1.000
_cell.length_c   1.000
_cell.angle_alpha   90.00
_cell.angle_beta   90.00
_cell.angle_gamma   90.00
#
_symmetry.space_group_name_H-M   'P 1'
#
loop_
_entity.id
_entity.type
_entity.pdbx_description
1 polymer ?
#
loop_
_entity_poly.entity_id
_entity_poly.type
_entity_poly.pdbx_seq_one_letter_code
_entity_poly.pdbx_strand_id
1 'polypeptide(L)'
;MGEIWDIYDVDKQLTGRTMKRNDWNMKDGDYHLTVLGIIKRPDNTFLITQRVLTKAWAPGHWEVSGGACQAGETSFQAVCREVLEETGVDVSQADGGFEFSYRRDNPEEKDNYFVDIYKFNMDIKIGRAHV
;
A
#
# COMPACT_ATOMS: atom_id res chain seq x y z
N MET A 1 -6.85 -4.17 -18.85
CA MET A 1 -5.40 -4.39 -18.64
C MET A 1 -5.11 -4.44 -17.16
N GLY A 2 -4.28 -5.38 -16.74
CA GLY A 2 -3.86 -5.47 -15.35
C GLY A 2 -2.80 -4.43 -14.99
N GLU A 3 -2.62 -4.24 -13.70
CA GLU A 3 -1.54 -3.40 -13.20
C GLU A 3 -0.17 -4.00 -13.54
N ILE A 4 0.79 -3.13 -13.72
CA ILE A 4 2.20 -3.49 -13.87
C ILE A 4 2.95 -2.97 -12.65
N TRP A 5 3.80 -3.80 -12.10
CA TRP A 5 4.63 -3.45 -10.94
C TRP A 5 6.10 -3.38 -11.34
N ASP A 6 6.81 -2.44 -10.76
CA ASP A 6 8.27 -2.44 -10.83
C ASP A 6 8.84 -3.56 -9.94
N ILE A 7 9.93 -4.15 -10.38
CA ILE A 7 10.67 -5.14 -9.59
C ILE A 7 11.86 -4.45 -8.93
N TYR A 8 11.98 -4.64 -7.62
CA TYR A 8 13.07 -4.15 -6.79
C TYR A 8 13.98 -5.31 -6.42
N ASP A 9 15.26 -5.01 -6.15
CA ASP A 9 16.19 -6.00 -5.60
C ASP A 9 16.11 -6.05 -4.07
N VAL A 10 16.95 -6.88 -3.45
CA VAL A 10 16.97 -7.05 -1.98
C VAL A 10 17.34 -5.76 -1.24
N ASP A 11 18.05 -4.85 -1.90
CA ASP A 11 18.44 -3.55 -1.34
C ASP A 11 17.41 -2.46 -1.66
N LYS A 12 16.23 -2.84 -2.12
CA LYS A 12 15.12 -1.92 -2.46
C LYS A 12 15.49 -0.96 -3.59
N GLN A 13 16.33 -1.41 -4.51
CA GLN A 13 16.70 -0.64 -5.70
C GLN A 13 15.92 -1.14 -6.90
N LEU A 14 15.48 -0.22 -7.76
CA LEU A 14 14.80 -0.58 -9.00
C LEU A 14 15.74 -1.40 -9.89
N THR A 15 15.23 -2.53 -10.39
CA THR A 15 16.00 -3.39 -11.31
C THR A 15 15.85 -3.00 -12.77
N GLY A 16 14.88 -2.16 -13.09
CA GLY A 16 14.49 -1.86 -14.47
C GLY A 16 13.55 -2.89 -15.09
N ARG A 17 13.28 -3.96 -14.38
CA ARG A 17 12.31 -4.99 -14.82
C ARG A 17 10.95 -4.75 -14.20
N THR A 18 9.91 -5.25 -14.84
CA THR A 18 8.54 -5.15 -14.37
C THR A 18 7.88 -6.53 -14.36
N MET A 19 6.75 -6.60 -13.67
CA MET A 19 5.93 -7.80 -13.64
C MET A 19 4.46 -7.40 -13.68
N LYS A 20 3.61 -8.32 -14.11
CA LYS A 20 2.16 -8.12 -14.03
C LYS A 20 1.69 -8.42 -12.61
N ARG A 21 0.67 -7.69 -12.18
CA ARG A 21 -0.01 -7.98 -10.91
C ARG A 21 -0.48 -9.43 -10.89
N ASN A 22 -0.23 -10.11 -9.78
CA ASN A 22 -0.59 -11.51 -9.57
C ASN A 22 0.12 -12.50 -10.49
N ASP A 23 1.24 -12.11 -11.07
CA ASP A 23 2.12 -13.03 -11.78
C ASP A 23 3.05 -13.68 -10.75
N TRP A 24 2.62 -14.77 -10.16
CA TRP A 24 3.32 -15.44 -9.09
C TRP A 24 4.50 -16.29 -9.58
N ASN A 25 5.30 -15.73 -10.46
CA ASN A 25 6.55 -16.32 -10.96
C ASN A 25 7.78 -15.50 -10.52
N MET A 26 7.64 -14.77 -9.43
CA MET A 26 8.71 -13.97 -8.88
C MET A 26 9.92 -14.84 -8.52
N LYS A 27 11.10 -14.40 -8.91
CA LYS A 27 12.35 -15.11 -8.61
C LYS A 27 12.86 -14.71 -7.24
N ASP A 28 13.72 -15.57 -6.67
CA ASP A 28 14.44 -15.24 -5.44
C ASP A 28 15.22 -13.94 -5.65
N GLY A 29 15.14 -13.06 -4.67
CA GLY A 29 15.81 -11.76 -4.76
C GLY A 29 15.03 -10.68 -5.50
N ASP A 30 13.87 -11.01 -6.07
CA ASP A 30 12.96 -10.04 -6.68
C ASP A 30 11.85 -9.67 -5.70
N TYR A 31 11.49 -8.39 -5.65
CA TYR A 31 10.49 -7.85 -4.73
C TYR A 31 9.60 -6.85 -5.46
N HIS A 32 8.34 -6.76 -5.03
CA HIS A 32 7.52 -5.60 -5.39
C HIS A 32 7.33 -4.69 -4.18
N LEU A 33 6.62 -3.59 -4.32
CA LEU A 33 6.43 -2.60 -3.27
C LEU A 33 4.96 -2.44 -2.94
N THR A 34 4.63 -2.56 -1.66
CA THR A 34 3.31 -2.27 -1.12
C THR A 34 3.43 -1.05 -0.21
N VAL A 35 2.41 -0.22 -0.19
CA VAL A 35 2.34 0.95 0.68
C VAL A 35 1.13 0.86 1.58
N LEU A 36 1.25 1.36 2.81
CA LEU A 36 0.15 1.50 3.75
C LEU A 36 0.13 2.92 4.27
N GLY A 37 -1.06 3.52 4.30
CA GLY A 37 -1.27 4.88 4.79
C GLY A 37 -2.19 4.89 6.00
N ILE A 38 -1.68 5.36 7.12
CA ILE A 38 -2.42 5.51 8.36
C ILE A 38 -2.79 6.98 8.50
N ILE A 39 -4.08 7.29 8.70
CA ILE A 39 -4.53 8.65 9.00
C ILE A 39 -4.85 8.73 10.48
N LYS A 40 -4.14 9.60 11.18
CA LYS A 40 -4.33 9.84 12.61
C LYS A 40 -4.96 11.21 12.80
N ARG A 41 -6.03 11.26 13.61
CA ARG A 41 -6.69 12.51 13.99
C ARG A 41 -6.09 13.07 15.27
N PRO A 42 -6.32 14.39 15.57
CA PRO A 42 -5.77 15.01 16.77
C PRO A 42 -6.19 14.36 18.09
N ASP A 43 -7.32 13.67 18.12
CA ASP A 43 -7.83 12.96 19.30
C ASP A 43 -7.24 11.56 19.46
N ASN A 44 -6.19 11.22 18.69
CA ASN A 44 -5.52 9.92 18.67
C ASN A 44 -6.37 8.79 18.11
N THR A 45 -7.43 9.08 17.38
CA THR A 45 -8.16 8.08 16.63
C THR A 45 -7.57 7.93 15.23
N PHE A 46 -7.83 6.77 14.61
CA PHE A 46 -7.30 6.45 13.29
C PHE A 46 -8.45 6.14 12.33
N LEU A 47 -8.28 6.52 11.07
CA LEU A 47 -9.20 6.12 10.03
C LEU A 47 -8.86 4.70 9.59
N ILE A 48 -9.83 3.83 9.66
CA ILE A 48 -9.72 2.47 9.14
C ILE A 48 -10.82 2.23 8.13
N THR A 49 -10.59 1.29 7.22
CA THR A 49 -11.56 0.89 6.21
C THR A 49 -11.97 -0.55 6.43
N GLN A 50 -13.14 -0.91 5.95
CA GLN A 50 -13.60 -2.28 6.02
C GLN A 50 -13.70 -2.84 4.60
N ARG A 51 -13.11 -4.02 4.39
CA ARG A 51 -13.24 -4.71 3.11
C ARG A 51 -14.69 -5.12 2.91
N VAL A 52 -15.22 -4.86 1.72
CA VAL A 52 -16.59 -5.28 1.40
C VAL A 52 -16.69 -6.80 1.37
N LEU A 53 -17.89 -7.31 1.64
CA LEU A 53 -18.11 -8.76 1.78
C LEU A 53 -17.90 -9.53 0.47
N THR A 54 -17.88 -8.85 -0.66
CA THR A 54 -17.65 -9.47 -1.97
C THR A 54 -16.18 -9.66 -2.34
N LYS A 55 -15.25 -9.14 -1.50
CA LYS A 55 -13.82 -9.35 -1.75
C LYS A 55 -13.44 -10.82 -1.57
N ALA A 56 -12.53 -11.31 -2.42
CA ALA A 56 -12.08 -12.69 -2.37
C ALA A 56 -11.23 -13.00 -1.14
N TRP A 57 -10.45 -12.01 -0.68
CA TRP A 57 -9.58 -12.16 0.48
C TRP A 57 -10.07 -11.32 1.64
N ALA A 58 -10.16 -11.94 2.82
CA ALA A 58 -10.52 -11.30 4.08
C ALA A 58 -11.77 -10.41 4.00
N PRO A 59 -12.91 -10.90 3.44
CA PRO A 59 -14.11 -10.06 3.35
C PRO A 59 -14.59 -9.63 4.73
N GLY A 60 -15.01 -8.37 4.86
CA GLY A 60 -15.52 -7.81 6.10
C GLY A 60 -14.46 -7.42 7.12
N HIS A 61 -13.19 -7.71 6.88
CA HIS A 61 -12.11 -7.34 7.82
C HIS A 61 -11.83 -5.84 7.76
N TRP A 62 -11.43 -5.29 8.90
CA TRP A 62 -10.99 -3.90 9.02
C TRP A 62 -9.50 -3.80 8.70
N GLU A 63 -9.11 -2.73 8.01
CA GLU A 63 -7.72 -2.55 7.62
C GLU A 63 -7.38 -1.07 7.44
N VAL A 64 -6.09 -0.74 7.45
CA VAL A 64 -5.62 0.56 7.02
C VAL A 64 -5.54 0.57 5.49
N SER A 65 -5.60 1.77 4.90
CA SER A 65 -5.59 1.93 3.44
C SER A 65 -4.23 1.59 2.87
N GLY A 66 -4.21 0.89 1.75
CA GLY A 66 -2.96 0.61 1.07
C GLY A 66 -3.15 -0.32 -0.12
N GLY A 67 -2.05 -0.62 -0.75
CA GLY A 67 -2.01 -1.51 -1.90
C GLY A 67 -0.65 -1.47 -2.59
N ALA A 68 -0.58 -2.11 -3.74
CA ALA A 68 0.67 -2.23 -4.48
C ALA A 68 1.00 -0.93 -5.22
N CYS A 69 2.28 -0.58 -5.21
CA CYS A 69 2.83 0.51 -6.00
C CYS A 69 2.88 0.08 -7.47
N GLN A 70 2.36 0.91 -8.34
CA GLN A 70 2.37 0.65 -9.78
C GLN A 70 3.72 1.05 -10.38
N ALA A 71 4.07 0.44 -11.51
CA ALA A 71 5.30 0.78 -12.22
C ALA A 71 5.32 2.27 -12.55
N GLY A 72 6.45 2.91 -12.28
CA GLY A 72 6.63 4.34 -12.51
C GLY A 72 6.15 5.25 -11.38
N GLU A 73 5.40 4.72 -10.41
CA GLU A 73 5.01 5.50 -9.24
C GLU A 73 6.14 5.54 -8.21
N THR A 74 6.29 6.67 -7.53
CA THR A 74 7.04 6.68 -6.28
C THR A 74 6.19 6.09 -5.17
N SER A 75 6.83 5.68 -4.07
CA SER A 75 6.13 5.19 -2.87
C SER A 75 5.09 6.20 -2.37
N PHE A 76 5.47 7.49 -2.31
CA PHE A 76 4.57 8.55 -1.84
C PHE A 76 3.38 8.73 -2.78
N GLN A 77 3.61 8.71 -4.10
CA GLN A 77 2.51 8.79 -5.07
C GLN A 77 1.55 7.62 -4.90
N ALA A 78 2.09 6.43 -4.68
CA ALA A 78 1.27 5.22 -4.52
C ALA A 78 0.39 5.31 -3.27
N VAL A 79 0.94 5.72 -2.13
CA VAL A 79 0.14 5.81 -0.90
C VAL A 79 -0.92 6.89 -1.00
N CYS A 80 -0.61 8.03 -1.62
CA CYS A 80 -1.61 9.09 -1.82
C CYS A 80 -2.74 8.59 -2.71
N ARG A 81 -2.44 7.88 -3.79
CA ARG A 81 -3.44 7.32 -4.69
C ARG A 81 -4.32 6.29 -3.98
N GLU A 82 -3.72 5.35 -3.27
CA GLU A 82 -4.46 4.30 -2.58
C GLU A 82 -5.39 4.87 -1.49
N VAL A 83 -4.89 5.81 -0.69
CA VAL A 83 -5.71 6.44 0.35
C VAL A 83 -6.87 7.21 -0.27
N LEU A 84 -6.61 7.95 -1.34
CA LEU A 84 -7.67 8.71 -2.03
C LEU A 84 -8.73 7.78 -2.63
N GLU A 85 -8.31 6.71 -3.29
CA GLU A 85 -9.24 5.74 -3.90
C GLU A 85 -10.11 5.05 -2.84
N GLU A 86 -9.53 4.70 -1.70
CA GLU A 86 -10.23 3.91 -0.69
C GLU A 86 -11.04 4.75 0.29
N THR A 87 -10.62 5.97 0.58
CA THR A 87 -11.26 6.80 1.62
C THR A 87 -11.81 8.13 1.11
N GLY A 88 -11.39 8.56 -0.08
CA GLY A 88 -11.72 9.89 -0.59
C GLY A 88 -10.91 11.03 0.03
N VAL A 89 -9.92 10.71 0.87
CA VAL A 89 -9.09 11.71 1.55
C VAL A 89 -7.82 11.96 0.77
N ASP A 90 -7.55 13.23 0.46
CA ASP A 90 -6.30 13.66 -0.15
C ASP A 90 -5.27 13.95 0.95
N VAL A 91 -4.26 13.08 1.06
CA VAL A 91 -3.20 13.20 2.07
C VAL A 91 -1.93 13.86 1.54
N SER A 92 -1.93 14.31 0.29
CA SER A 92 -0.72 14.82 -0.36
C SER A 92 -0.13 16.06 0.31
N GLN A 93 -0.94 16.83 1.04
CA GLN A 93 -0.51 18.03 1.75
C GLN A 93 -0.60 17.87 3.28
N ALA A 94 -0.82 16.67 3.77
CA ALA A 94 -0.97 16.41 5.18
C ALA A 94 0.39 16.47 5.90
N ASP A 95 0.36 16.79 7.18
CA ASP A 95 1.53 16.64 8.05
C ASP A 95 1.84 15.16 8.24
N GLY A 96 3.11 14.88 8.50
CA GLY A 96 3.58 13.50 8.62
C GLY A 96 4.17 13.01 7.32
N GLY A 97 4.14 11.71 7.11
CA GLY A 97 4.66 11.08 5.92
C GLY A 97 5.26 9.72 6.21
N PHE A 98 6.37 9.42 5.54
CA PHE A 98 7.04 8.13 5.67
C PHE A 98 7.52 7.87 7.10
N GLU A 99 7.17 6.69 7.64
CA GLU A 99 7.59 6.27 8.98
C GLU A 99 8.70 5.23 8.93
N PHE A 100 8.45 4.12 8.27
CA PHE A 100 9.46 3.05 8.14
C PHE A 100 9.07 2.11 7.01
N SER A 101 10.04 1.26 6.65
CA SER A 101 9.86 0.21 5.64
C SER A 101 10.30 -1.12 6.23
N TYR A 102 9.66 -2.20 5.80
CA TYR A 102 10.15 -3.53 6.12
C TYR A 102 10.05 -4.44 4.90
N ARG A 103 10.85 -5.49 4.93
CA ARG A 103 10.91 -6.50 3.87
C ARG A 103 10.17 -7.75 4.30
N ARG A 104 9.38 -8.29 3.41
CA ARG A 104 8.73 -9.56 3.64
C ARG A 104 9.16 -10.55 2.58
N ASP A 105 9.80 -11.63 3.03
CA ASP A 105 10.21 -12.72 2.15
C ASP A 105 9.16 -13.83 2.24
N ASN A 106 8.61 -14.20 1.09
CA ASN A 106 7.61 -15.25 0.99
C ASN A 106 7.90 -16.09 -0.26
N PRO A 107 9.05 -16.78 -0.29
CA PRO A 107 9.52 -17.46 -1.49
C PRO A 107 8.65 -18.64 -1.89
N GLU A 108 7.99 -19.28 -0.94
CA GLU A 108 7.12 -20.43 -1.23
C GLU A 108 5.92 -20.03 -2.08
N GLU A 109 5.38 -18.84 -1.84
CA GLU A 109 4.28 -18.28 -2.63
C GLU A 109 4.77 -17.41 -3.77
N LYS A 110 6.09 -17.24 -3.91
CA LYS A 110 6.72 -16.37 -4.91
C LYS A 110 6.18 -14.96 -4.86
N ASP A 111 6.05 -14.44 -3.64
CA ASP A 111 5.46 -13.13 -3.35
C ASP A 111 6.29 -12.41 -2.30
N ASN A 112 7.46 -11.92 -2.72
CA ASN A 112 8.32 -11.12 -1.88
C ASN A 112 8.03 -9.65 -2.08
N TYR A 113 7.98 -8.88 -1.00
CA TYR A 113 7.69 -7.45 -1.13
C TYR A 113 8.26 -6.63 0.01
N PHE A 114 8.44 -5.34 -0.28
CA PHE A 114 8.65 -4.32 0.74
C PHE A 114 7.32 -3.68 1.08
N VAL A 115 7.19 -3.24 2.33
CA VAL A 115 6.04 -2.46 2.77
C VAL A 115 6.56 -1.12 3.28
N ASP A 116 6.10 -0.03 2.68
CA ASP A 116 6.36 1.32 3.15
C ASP A 116 5.16 1.81 3.95
N ILE A 117 5.40 2.17 5.20
CA ILE A 117 4.36 2.64 6.13
C ILE A 117 4.43 4.16 6.21
N TYR A 118 3.28 4.80 5.98
CA TYR A 118 3.10 6.25 6.10
C TYR A 118 2.09 6.55 7.19
N LYS A 119 2.34 7.61 7.94
CA LYS A 119 1.37 8.14 8.91
C LYS A 119 1.13 9.62 8.62
N PHE A 120 -0.13 9.93 8.34
CA PHE A 120 -0.57 11.30 8.06
C PHE A 120 -1.40 11.81 9.22
N ASN A 121 -1.13 13.04 9.65
CA ASN A 121 -1.86 13.69 10.73
C ASN A 121 -2.83 14.68 10.10
N MET A 122 -4.12 14.44 10.29
CA MET A 122 -5.17 15.27 9.71
C MET A 122 -6.36 15.40 10.67
N ASP A 123 -6.92 16.59 10.70
CA ASP A 123 -8.18 16.82 11.40
C ASP A 123 -9.33 16.63 10.41
N ILE A 124 -9.77 15.39 10.27
CA ILE A 124 -10.84 15.04 9.36
C ILE A 124 -12.03 14.47 10.13
N LYS A 125 -13.22 14.73 9.59
CA LYS A 125 -14.47 14.21 10.14
C LYS A 125 -15.09 13.25 9.12
N ILE A 126 -14.53 12.06 9.08
CA ILE A 126 -15.03 11.01 8.20
C ILE A 126 -15.54 9.87 9.07
N GLY A 127 -16.68 9.32 8.69
CA GLY A 127 -17.16 8.10 9.26
C GLY A 127 -16.42 6.89 8.72
N ARG A 128 -17.08 5.75 8.76
CA ARG A 128 -16.53 4.50 8.27
C ARG A 128 -16.55 4.47 6.74
N ALA A 129 -15.47 3.99 6.15
CA ALA A 129 -15.38 3.78 4.71
C ALA A 129 -15.30 2.28 4.38
N HIS A 130 -15.81 1.90 3.21
CA HIS A 130 -15.71 0.54 2.69
C HIS A 130 -14.90 0.52 1.41
N VAL A 131 -14.07 -0.50 1.26
CA VAL A 131 -13.22 -0.69 0.07
C VAL A 131 -13.45 -2.05 -0.57
#